data_4f96ab8caaac463ac46d841213ba03c5
#
_entry.id   4f96ab8caaac463ac46d841213ba03c5
#
_cell.length_a   1.000
_cell.length_b   1.000
_cell.length_c   1.000
_cell.angle_alpha   90.00
_cell.angle_beta   90.00
_cell.angle_gamma   90.00
#
_symmetry.space_group_name_H-M   'P 1'
#
loop_
_entity.id
_entity.type
_entity.pdbx_description
1 polymer ?
#
loop_
_entity_poly.entity_id
_entity_poly.type
_entity_poly.pdbx_seq_one_letter_code
_entity_poly.pdbx_strand_id
1 'polypeptide(L)'
;MDDFLCGCVLNTLQQKRIAVPEQIQVVSFYDSSILANRIPAVTSIRFDVEELGRKACELLLRILDGEEAERRTLLGYEVCMRASTK
;
A
#
# COMPACT_ATOMS: atom_id res chain seq x y z
N MET A 1 4.44 0.85 5.11
CA MET A 1 5.26 -0.32 4.78
C MET A 1 4.62 -1.07 3.62
N ASP A 2 5.40 -1.77 2.87
CA ASP A 2 4.91 -2.54 1.73
C ASP A 2 4.27 -3.86 2.18
N ASP A 3 3.76 -4.62 1.22
CA ASP A 3 3.04 -5.86 1.51
C ASP A 3 3.95 -6.97 2.06
N PHE A 4 5.18 -7.10 1.55
CA PHE A 4 6.13 -8.08 2.04
C PHE A 4 6.54 -7.79 3.47
N LEU A 5 6.93 -6.56 3.76
CA LEU A 5 7.32 -6.15 5.10
C LEU A 5 6.15 -6.28 6.08
N CYS A 6 4.96 -5.91 5.66
CA CYS A 6 3.75 -6.06 6.47
C CYS A 6 3.50 -7.53 6.82
N GLY A 7 3.69 -8.43 5.85
CA GLY A 7 3.58 -9.87 6.09
C GLY A 7 4.59 -10.37 7.12
N CYS A 8 5.82 -9.88 7.07
CA CYS A 8 6.85 -10.22 8.05
C CYS A 8 6.49 -9.74 9.46
N VAL A 9 5.96 -8.51 9.56
CA VAL A 9 5.51 -7.96 10.85
C VAL A 9 4.38 -8.80 11.42
N LEU A 10 3.40 -9.16 10.61
CA LEU A 10 2.27 -9.99 11.06
C LEU A 10 2.72 -11.38 11.50
N ASN A 11 3.65 -11.98 10.79
CA ASN A 11 4.21 -13.28 11.18
C ASN A 11 4.92 -13.20 12.53
N THR A 12 5.68 -12.14 12.76
CA THR A 12 6.38 -11.92 14.04
C THR A 12 5.38 -11.72 15.17
N LEU A 13 4.32 -10.94 14.95
CA LEU A 13 3.28 -10.73 15.94
C LEU A 13 2.58 -12.05 16.27
N GLN A 14 2.30 -12.87 15.28
CA GLN A 14 1.69 -14.18 15.48
C GLN A 14 2.61 -15.10 16.30
N GLN A 15 3.91 -15.13 16.01
CA GLN A 15 4.88 -15.93 16.77
C GLN A 15 4.96 -15.50 18.22
N LYS A 16 4.84 -14.21 18.49
CA LYS A 16 4.86 -13.65 19.84
C LYS A 16 3.49 -13.69 20.52
N ARG A 17 2.48 -14.24 19.87
CA ARG A 17 1.11 -14.34 20.36
C ARG A 17 0.50 -12.98 20.71
N ILE A 18 0.82 -11.98 19.92
CA ILE A 18 0.24 -10.64 20.04
C ILE A 18 -0.98 -10.57 19.11
N ALA A 19 -2.15 -10.30 19.69
CA ALA A 19 -3.40 -10.31 18.95
C ALA A 19 -3.57 -9.06 18.09
N VAL A 20 -3.98 -9.25 16.85
CA VAL A 20 -4.34 -8.19 15.91
C VAL A 20 -5.82 -8.36 15.56
N PRO A 21 -6.70 -7.38 15.77
CA PRO A 21 -6.44 -5.99 16.16
C PRO A 21 -6.50 -5.69 17.66
N GLU A 22 -6.78 -6.67 18.50
CA GLU A 22 -7.13 -6.44 19.91
C GLU A 22 -6.01 -5.75 20.71
N GLN A 23 -4.77 -6.19 20.50
CA GLN A 23 -3.61 -5.61 21.19
C GLN A 23 -2.88 -4.59 20.35
N ILE A 24 -2.73 -4.86 19.05
CA ILE A 24 -2.07 -3.98 18.10
C ILE A 24 -2.90 -3.93 16.82
N GLN A 25 -3.11 -2.73 16.28
CA GLN A 25 -3.70 -2.54 14.98
C GLN A 25 -2.61 -2.37 13.93
N VAL A 26 -2.82 -2.89 12.73
CA VAL A 26 -1.84 -2.87 11.64
C VAL A 26 -2.48 -2.27 10.39
N VAL A 27 -1.77 -1.33 9.79
CA VAL A 27 -2.17 -0.69 8.54
C VAL A 27 -1.00 -0.75 7.56
N SER A 28 -1.27 -1.07 6.32
CA SER A 28 -0.29 -1.05 5.25
C SER A 28 -0.54 0.14 4.31
N PHE A 29 0.52 0.79 3.86
CA PHE A 29 0.43 1.81 2.81
C PHE A 29 0.28 1.20 1.42
N TYR A 30 0.45 -0.10 1.30
CA TYR A 30 0.29 -0.83 0.04
C TYR A 30 -0.83 -1.85 0.17
N ASP A 31 -1.71 -1.88 -0.83
CA ASP A 31 -2.74 -2.91 -0.91
C ASP A 31 -2.27 -4.02 -1.86
N SER A 32 -2.52 -5.27 -1.47
CA SER A 32 -2.28 -6.41 -2.34
C SER A 32 -3.21 -7.56 -1.96
N SER A 33 -3.36 -8.52 -2.86
CA SER A 33 -4.15 -9.73 -2.59
C SER A 33 -3.56 -10.53 -1.42
N ILE A 34 -2.25 -10.45 -1.21
CA ILE A 34 -1.58 -11.12 -0.09
C ILE A 34 -2.14 -10.60 1.22
N LEU A 35 -2.25 -9.27 1.37
CA LEU A 35 -2.74 -8.64 2.59
C LEU A 35 -4.26 -8.78 2.74
N ALA A 36 -5.00 -8.70 1.63
CA ALA A 36 -6.44 -8.86 1.64
C ALA A 36 -6.88 -10.26 2.05
N ASN A 37 -6.08 -11.26 1.75
CA ASN A 37 -6.38 -12.67 2.01
C ASN A 37 -5.77 -13.21 3.30
N ARG A 38 -5.08 -12.39 4.07
CA ARG A 38 -4.57 -12.81 5.37
C ARG A 38 -5.68 -12.85 6.42
N ILE A 39 -5.41 -13.52 7.52
CA ILE A 39 -6.29 -13.58 8.70
C ILE A 39 -5.51 -13.07 9.91
N PRO A 40 -5.86 -11.87 10.43
CA PRO A 40 -6.89 -10.95 9.95
C PRO A 40 -6.47 -10.25 8.64
N ALA A 41 -7.45 -9.95 7.80
CA ALA A 41 -7.19 -9.16 6.59
C ALA A 41 -6.72 -7.76 6.97
N VAL A 42 -5.77 -7.22 6.21
CA VAL A 42 -5.08 -5.99 6.59
C VAL A 42 -5.73 -4.76 5.95
N THR A 43 -6.07 -3.79 6.79
CA THR A 43 -6.46 -2.45 6.34
C THR A 43 -5.30 -1.82 5.58
N SER A 44 -5.56 -1.33 4.39
CA SER A 44 -4.51 -0.78 3.53
C SER A 44 -5.00 0.37 2.69
N ILE A 45 -4.05 1.12 2.13
CA ILE A 45 -4.32 2.21 1.23
C ILE A 45 -4.13 1.70 -0.18
N ARG A 46 -5.15 1.85 -1.01
CA ARG A 46 -5.13 1.43 -2.41
C ARG A 46 -5.09 2.63 -3.33
N PHE A 47 -4.25 2.55 -4.35
CA PHE A 47 -4.21 3.50 -5.44
C PHE A 47 -4.00 2.74 -6.74
N ASP A 48 -4.33 3.38 -7.86
CA ASP A 48 -4.23 2.75 -9.18
C ASP A 48 -2.76 2.71 -9.62
N VAL A 49 -2.13 1.55 -9.49
CA VAL A 49 -0.71 1.37 -9.84
C VAL A 49 -0.50 1.45 -11.35
N GLU A 50 -1.48 1.06 -12.16
CA GLU A 50 -1.39 1.19 -13.62
C GLU A 50 -1.39 2.66 -14.02
N GLU A 51 -2.25 3.46 -13.42
CA GLU A 51 -2.27 4.91 -13.64
C GLU A 51 -0.98 5.56 -13.18
N LEU A 52 -0.44 5.14 -12.04
CA LEU A 52 0.84 5.63 -11.55
C LEU A 52 1.96 5.38 -12.57
N GLY A 53 2.04 4.16 -13.10
CA GLY A 53 3.02 3.81 -14.12
C GLY A 53 2.84 4.60 -15.41
N ARG A 54 1.61 4.76 -15.87
CA ARG A 54 1.31 5.53 -17.08
C ARG A 54 1.70 7.00 -16.92
N LYS A 55 1.33 7.61 -15.80
CA LYS A 55 1.68 9.01 -15.49
C LYS A 55 3.19 9.21 -15.42
N ALA A 56 3.89 8.28 -14.76
CA ALA A 56 5.35 8.35 -14.67
C ALA A 56 6.01 8.30 -16.05
N CYS A 57 5.56 7.40 -16.93
CA CYS A 57 6.06 7.30 -18.29
C CYS A 57 5.77 8.55 -19.10
N GLU A 58 4.55 9.09 -19.03
CA GLU A 58 4.19 10.33 -19.74
C GLU A 58 5.09 11.49 -19.33
N LEU A 59 5.31 11.67 -18.03
CA LEU A 59 6.17 12.73 -17.51
C LEU A 59 7.62 12.55 -17.96
N LEU A 60 8.13 11.33 -17.92
CA LEU A 60 9.50 11.04 -18.37
C LEU A 60 9.67 11.37 -19.86
N LEU A 61 8.71 10.96 -20.70
CA LEU A 61 8.76 11.25 -22.13
C LEU A 61 8.74 12.75 -22.40
N ARG A 62 7.95 13.52 -21.68
CA ARG A 62 7.95 14.99 -21.79
C ARG A 62 9.30 15.59 -21.44
N ILE A 63 9.92 15.12 -20.36
CA ILE A 63 11.24 15.59 -19.95
C ILE A 63 12.28 15.28 -21.00
N LEU A 64 12.24 14.08 -21.59
CA LEU A 64 13.17 13.68 -22.65
C LEU A 64 12.98 14.51 -23.94
N ASP A 65 11.76 14.96 -24.22
CA ASP A 65 11.46 15.83 -25.36
C ASP A 65 11.81 17.31 -25.11
N GLY A 66 12.35 17.63 -23.93
CA GLY A 66 12.73 18.99 -23.56
C GLY A 66 11.59 19.85 -23.05
N GLU A 67 10.42 19.27 -22.82
CA GLU A 67 9.28 19.99 -22.24
C GLU A 67 9.42 20.12 -20.72
N GLU A 68 8.81 21.19 -20.18
CA GLU A 68 8.69 21.29 -18.74
C GLU A 68 7.61 20.32 -18.24
N ALA A 69 7.90 19.63 -17.14
CA ALA A 69 6.98 18.73 -16.49
C ALA A 69 6.89 19.05 -15.00
N GLU A 70 5.74 18.74 -14.40
CA GLU A 70 5.55 18.88 -12.98
C GLU A 70 6.53 17.98 -12.21
N ARG A 71 7.15 18.54 -11.18
CA ARG A 71 8.07 17.78 -10.32
C ARG A 71 7.35 16.78 -9.44
N ARG A 72 6.05 17.03 -9.20
CA ARG A 72 5.25 16.21 -8.31
C ARG A 72 3.82 16.16 -8.81
N THR A 73 3.32 14.95 -9.02
CA THR A 73 1.94 14.69 -9.39
C THR A 73 1.33 13.80 -8.32
N LEU A 74 0.20 14.21 -7.76
CA LEU A 74 -0.51 13.43 -6.75
C LEU A 74 -1.66 12.67 -7.40
N LEU A 75 -1.75 11.38 -7.09
CA LEU A 75 -2.86 10.52 -7.50
C LEU A 75 -3.85 10.33 -6.35
N GLY A 76 -5.09 10.02 -6.69
CA GLY A 76 -6.10 9.67 -5.71
C GLY A 76 -5.81 8.32 -5.03
N TYR A 77 -6.45 8.12 -3.89
CA TYR A 77 -6.29 6.87 -3.13
C TYR A 77 -7.62 6.51 -2.45
N GLU A 78 -7.70 5.24 -2.03
CA GLU A 78 -8.80 4.75 -1.21
C GLU A 78 -8.23 4.07 0.04
N VAL A 79 -8.97 4.16 1.15
CA VAL A 79 -8.65 3.39 2.35
C VAL A 79 -9.55 2.17 2.38
N CYS A 80 -8.94 0.99 2.34
CA CYS A 80 -9.65 -0.28 2.41
C CYS A 80 -9.66 -0.77 3.85
N MET A 81 -10.73 -0.48 4.57
CA MET A 81 -10.89 -0.89 5.97
C MET A 81 -11.13 -2.38 6.06
N ARG A 82 -10.32 -3.06 6.87
CA ARG A 82 -10.40 -4.50 7.07
C ARG A 82 -10.27 -4.86 8.55
N ALA A 83 -10.17 -6.15 8.83
CA ALA A 83 -10.21 -6.65 10.21
C ALA A 83 -9.03 -6.20 11.07
N SER A 84 -7.87 -5.88 10.49
CA SER A 84 -6.67 -5.52 11.27
C SER A 84 -6.79 -4.21 12.06
N THR A 85 -7.84 -3.43 11.81
CA THR A 85 -8.08 -2.16 12.50
C THR A 85 -9.48 -2.06 13.11
N LYS A 86 -10.13 -3.15 13.33
CA LYS A 86 -11.47 -3.14 13.97
C LYS A 86 -11.41 -3.11 15.48
#